data_b69c65ff905eed71b2725cee3e887085
#
_entry.id   b69c65ff905eed71b2725cee3e887085
#
_cell.length_a   1.000
_cell.length_b   1.000
_cell.length_c   1.000
_cell.angle_alpha   90.00
_cell.angle_beta   90.00
_cell.angle_gamma   90.00
#
_symmetry.space_group_name_H-M   'P 1'
#
loop_
_entity.id
_entity.type
_entity.pdbx_description
1 polymer ?
#
loop_
_entity_poly.entity_id
_entity_poly.type
_entity_poly.pdbx_seq_one_letter_code
_entity_poly.pdbx_strand_id
1 'polypeptide(L)'
;MLYTTLHNRILRLVLAVLGELIAAAALNLFIVPLSLYTGGLLGFCQLVRTLLQDFLGVSFGAYDIAGVLYFLLNIPLLMIGYRNLGRGLAVRTIICTVSYSVFYSIIPIPTQPIVDDYLTACLLGGILTGIGSGIVLTCGGSGGGLDVLGLIMSKRDSAFTVGKFALGFNALLYTAILILFDPEVAIYSVIYNFANSMILDRMHQQNVTVQALIFTREDESVLADFIRAERDLLGRRGRLHQGRCPCVVRVPLQI
;
A
#
# COMPACT_ATOMS: atom_id res chain seq x y z
N MET A 1 -24.10 5.48 -0.52
CA MET A 1 -24.07 4.36 -1.47
C MET A 1 -22.78 3.52 -1.41
N LEU A 2 -21.59 4.08 -1.32
CA LEU A 2 -20.35 3.30 -1.13
C LEU A 2 -20.32 2.47 0.17
N TYR A 3 -20.89 2.96 1.25
CA TYR A 3 -20.86 2.32 2.57
C TYR A 3 -21.66 1.02 2.65
N THR A 4 -22.78 0.91 1.94
CA THR A 4 -23.60 -0.31 1.86
C THR A 4 -23.01 -1.37 0.94
N THR A 5 -22.30 -0.96 -0.10
CA THR A 5 -21.64 -1.87 -1.06
C THR A 5 -20.42 -2.57 -0.44
N LEU A 6 -19.76 -1.93 0.51
CA LEU A 6 -18.59 -2.49 1.21
C LEU A 6 -18.93 -3.56 2.27
N HIS A 7 -20.20 -3.87 2.50
CA HIS A 7 -20.60 -4.94 3.45
C HIS A 7 -20.43 -6.35 2.86
N ASN A 8 -20.41 -6.49 1.53
CA ASN A 8 -20.22 -7.77 0.86
C ASN A 8 -18.71 -8.09 0.70
N ARG A 9 -18.25 -9.17 1.37
CA ARG A 9 -16.84 -9.61 1.34
C ARG A 9 -16.33 -9.94 -0.07
N ILE A 10 -17.20 -10.48 -0.92
CA ILE A 10 -16.85 -10.83 -2.30
C ILE A 10 -16.67 -9.58 -3.13
N LEU A 11 -17.57 -8.60 -3.00
CA LEU A 11 -17.47 -7.34 -3.74
C LEU A 11 -16.20 -6.56 -3.39
N ARG A 12 -15.81 -6.54 -2.10
CA ARG A 12 -14.53 -5.95 -1.68
C ARG A 12 -13.33 -6.62 -2.34
N LEU A 13 -13.35 -7.94 -2.43
CA LEU A 13 -12.27 -8.69 -3.05
C LEU A 13 -12.18 -8.40 -4.55
N VAL A 14 -13.34 -8.37 -5.25
CA VAL A 14 -13.40 -8.04 -6.68
C VAL A 14 -12.90 -6.61 -6.93
N LEU A 15 -13.33 -5.64 -6.12
CA LEU A 15 -12.86 -4.26 -6.22
C LEU A 15 -11.35 -4.16 -5.96
N ALA A 16 -10.82 -4.91 -4.99
CA ALA A 16 -9.39 -4.94 -4.73
C ALA A 16 -8.61 -5.49 -5.91
N VAL A 17 -9.05 -6.59 -6.52
CA VAL A 17 -8.43 -7.19 -7.71
C VAL A 17 -8.50 -6.22 -8.91
N LEU A 18 -9.61 -5.51 -9.09
CA LEU A 18 -9.72 -4.46 -10.13
C LEU A 18 -8.77 -3.28 -9.85
N GLY A 19 -8.60 -2.92 -8.58
CA GLY A 19 -7.62 -1.91 -8.17
C GLY A 19 -6.18 -2.31 -8.54
N GLU A 20 -5.82 -3.59 -8.31
CA GLU A 20 -4.51 -4.11 -8.71
C GLU A 20 -4.31 -4.13 -10.23
N LEU A 21 -5.37 -4.44 -10.98
CA LEU A 21 -5.34 -4.38 -12.45
C LEU A 21 -5.05 -2.95 -12.94
N ILE A 22 -5.75 -1.95 -12.37
CA ILE A 22 -5.55 -0.54 -12.71
C ILE A 22 -4.11 -0.12 -12.38
N ALA A 23 -3.61 -0.46 -11.19
CA ALA A 23 -2.26 -0.12 -10.76
C ALA A 23 -1.19 -0.76 -11.65
N ALA A 24 -1.30 -2.05 -11.96
CA ALA A 24 -0.37 -2.77 -12.82
C ALA A 24 -0.40 -2.23 -14.27
N ALA A 25 -1.59 -1.96 -14.80
CA ALA A 25 -1.74 -1.38 -16.13
C ALA A 25 -1.13 0.02 -16.22
N ALA A 26 -1.36 0.87 -15.22
CA ALA A 26 -0.79 2.21 -15.18
C ALA A 26 0.75 2.18 -15.19
N LEU A 27 1.35 1.24 -14.45
CA LEU A 27 2.80 1.08 -14.44
C LEU A 27 3.36 0.62 -15.78
N ASN A 28 2.82 -0.47 -16.32
CA ASN A 28 3.33 -1.05 -17.56
C ASN A 28 3.09 -0.16 -18.78
N LEU A 29 2.05 0.68 -18.77
CA LEU A 29 1.71 1.53 -19.89
C LEU A 29 2.40 2.90 -19.86
N PHE A 30 2.64 3.48 -18.66
CA PHE A 30 3.15 4.85 -18.56
C PHE A 30 4.56 4.96 -17.97
N ILE A 31 4.95 4.08 -17.05
CA ILE A 31 6.18 4.24 -16.26
C ILE A 31 7.31 3.37 -16.80
N VAL A 32 7.03 2.07 -16.99
CA VAL A 32 8.05 1.10 -17.44
C VAL A 32 8.60 1.42 -18.85
N PRO A 33 7.79 1.87 -19.85
CA PRO A 33 8.31 2.21 -21.17
C PRO A 33 9.30 3.37 -21.18
N LEU A 34 9.22 4.26 -20.19
CA LEU A 34 10.16 5.37 -20.00
C LEU A 34 11.39 4.99 -19.15
N SER A 35 11.56 3.70 -18.83
CA SER A 35 12.63 3.21 -17.95
C SER A 35 12.63 3.85 -16.57
N LEU A 36 11.46 4.29 -16.08
CA LEU A 36 11.28 4.86 -14.77
C LEU A 36 10.99 3.77 -13.74
N TYR A 37 11.36 4.05 -12.50
CA TYR A 37 11.27 3.10 -11.39
C TYR A 37 10.17 3.50 -10.40
N THR A 38 9.49 2.49 -9.88
CA THR A 38 8.55 2.70 -8.78
C THR A 38 9.28 2.80 -7.44
N GLY A 39 8.55 3.13 -6.40
CA GLY A 39 9.05 3.00 -5.02
C GLY A 39 8.86 1.57 -4.49
N GLY A 40 9.38 1.35 -3.30
CA GLY A 40 9.15 0.14 -2.53
C GLY A 40 9.81 -1.11 -3.08
N LEU A 41 9.25 -2.25 -2.69
CA LEU A 41 9.82 -3.56 -3.07
C LEU A 41 9.75 -3.81 -4.57
N LEU A 42 8.71 -3.32 -5.27
CA LEU A 42 8.61 -3.47 -6.72
C LEU A 42 9.69 -2.67 -7.43
N GLY A 43 9.97 -1.43 -7.01
CA GLY A 43 11.06 -0.62 -7.55
C GLY A 43 12.42 -1.31 -7.38
N PHE A 44 12.63 -1.96 -6.25
CA PHE A 44 13.82 -2.79 -6.05
C PHE A 44 13.87 -3.97 -7.04
N CYS A 45 12.74 -4.65 -7.28
CA CYS A 45 12.68 -5.73 -8.27
C CYS A 45 12.95 -5.23 -9.70
N GLN A 46 12.45 -4.04 -10.03
CA GLN A 46 12.73 -3.39 -11.32
C GLN A 46 14.22 -3.07 -11.47
N LEU A 47 14.85 -2.54 -10.41
CA LEU A 47 16.29 -2.28 -10.38
C LEU A 47 17.09 -3.57 -10.60
N VAL A 48 16.75 -4.64 -9.85
CA VAL A 48 17.40 -5.95 -10.02
C VAL A 48 17.21 -6.49 -11.44
N ARG A 49 16.01 -6.39 -12.00
CA ARG A 49 15.71 -6.79 -13.38
C ARG A 49 16.61 -6.05 -14.38
N THR A 50 16.74 -4.72 -14.25
CA THR A 50 17.58 -3.91 -15.15
C THR A 50 19.05 -4.28 -15.01
N LEU A 51 19.54 -4.45 -13.79
CA LEU A 51 20.92 -4.91 -13.56
C LEU A 51 21.18 -6.29 -14.18
N LEU A 52 20.23 -7.23 -14.08
CA LEU A 52 20.35 -8.53 -14.73
C LEU A 52 20.38 -8.42 -16.26
N GLN A 53 19.59 -7.51 -16.84
CA GLN A 53 19.62 -7.25 -18.28
C GLN A 53 20.96 -6.67 -18.74
N ASP A 54 21.45 -5.65 -18.02
CA ASP A 54 22.66 -4.91 -18.40
C ASP A 54 23.94 -5.72 -18.18
N PHE A 55 24.05 -6.45 -17.05
CA PHE A 55 25.25 -7.22 -16.70
C PHE A 55 25.29 -8.63 -17.28
N LEU A 56 24.13 -9.31 -17.39
CA LEU A 56 24.06 -10.69 -17.88
C LEU A 56 23.58 -10.80 -19.32
N GLY A 57 23.18 -9.70 -19.95
CA GLY A 57 22.68 -9.65 -21.34
C GLY A 57 21.38 -10.46 -21.53
N VAL A 58 20.63 -10.74 -20.47
CA VAL A 58 19.41 -11.54 -20.55
C VAL A 58 18.26 -10.67 -21.02
N SER A 59 17.71 -10.97 -22.20
CA SER A 59 16.52 -10.28 -22.73
C SER A 59 15.25 -11.04 -22.33
N PHE A 60 14.31 -10.36 -21.69
CA PHE A 60 13.03 -10.94 -21.24
C PHE A 60 11.87 -10.69 -22.21
N GLY A 61 12.13 -10.08 -23.37
CA GLY A 61 11.12 -9.75 -24.39
C GLY A 61 10.14 -8.65 -23.92
N ALA A 62 8.88 -8.78 -24.30
CA ALA A 62 7.83 -7.78 -24.03
C ALA A 62 7.24 -7.88 -22.60
N TYR A 63 7.66 -8.86 -21.81
CA TYR A 63 7.15 -9.10 -20.46
C TYR A 63 8.16 -8.71 -19.40
N ASP A 64 7.68 -8.14 -18.29
CA ASP A 64 8.54 -7.73 -17.18
C ASP A 64 8.63 -8.82 -16.11
N ILE A 65 9.84 -9.38 -15.92
CA ILE A 65 10.07 -10.37 -14.85
C ILE A 65 10.09 -9.75 -13.44
N ALA A 66 10.11 -8.42 -13.32
CA ALA A 66 10.06 -7.76 -12.02
C ALA A 66 8.80 -8.15 -11.24
N GLY A 67 7.68 -8.44 -11.92
CA GLY A 67 6.47 -8.97 -11.30
C GLY A 67 6.67 -10.35 -10.67
N VAL A 68 7.41 -11.23 -11.34
CA VAL A 68 7.76 -12.56 -10.80
C VAL A 68 8.71 -12.43 -9.62
N LEU A 69 9.74 -11.59 -9.73
CA LEU A 69 10.66 -11.30 -8.62
C LEU A 69 9.91 -10.71 -7.42
N TYR A 70 9.00 -9.80 -7.70
CA TYR A 70 8.15 -9.19 -6.67
C TYR A 70 7.32 -10.25 -5.94
N PHE A 71 6.69 -11.18 -6.66
CA PHE A 71 5.94 -12.28 -6.06
C PHE A 71 6.86 -13.15 -5.17
N LEU A 72 8.01 -13.57 -5.68
CA LEU A 72 8.95 -14.41 -4.94
C LEU A 72 9.43 -13.73 -3.64
N LEU A 73 9.77 -12.44 -3.71
CA LEU A 73 10.20 -11.67 -2.52
C LEU A 73 9.06 -11.41 -1.53
N ASN A 74 7.81 -11.40 -2.01
CA ASN A 74 6.65 -11.28 -1.12
C ASN A 74 6.32 -12.57 -0.39
N ILE A 75 6.72 -13.76 -0.86
CA ILE A 75 6.42 -15.04 -0.19
C ILE A 75 6.83 -15.02 1.29
N PRO A 76 8.10 -14.73 1.65
CA PRO A 76 8.50 -14.69 3.05
C PRO A 76 7.77 -13.59 3.84
N LEU A 77 7.52 -12.42 3.23
CA LEU A 77 6.78 -11.34 3.87
C LEU A 77 5.34 -11.72 4.17
N LEU A 78 4.67 -12.38 3.24
CA LEU A 78 3.30 -12.87 3.40
C LEU A 78 3.21 -13.99 4.44
N MET A 79 4.21 -14.89 4.49
CA MET A 79 4.28 -15.93 5.53
C MET A 79 4.41 -15.32 6.93
N ILE A 80 5.28 -14.34 7.11
CA ILE A 80 5.41 -13.61 8.38
C ILE A 80 4.15 -12.81 8.67
N GLY A 81 3.59 -12.15 7.65
CA GLY A 81 2.34 -11.39 7.72
C GLY A 81 1.15 -12.25 8.15
N TYR A 82 1.03 -13.45 7.61
CA TYR A 82 -0.04 -14.40 7.96
C TYR A 82 -0.06 -14.72 9.46
N ARG A 83 1.13 -14.87 10.07
CA ARG A 83 1.26 -15.14 11.52
C ARG A 83 0.95 -13.91 12.39
N ASN A 84 1.28 -12.69 11.90
CA ASN A 84 1.25 -11.48 12.73
C ASN A 84 0.02 -10.57 12.48
N LEU A 85 -0.55 -10.55 11.26
CA LEU A 85 -1.59 -9.59 10.87
C LEU A 85 -3.03 -10.09 11.04
N GLY A 86 -3.20 -11.40 11.28
CA GLY A 86 -4.52 -12.03 11.38
C GLY A 86 -5.02 -12.58 10.03
N ARG A 87 -5.74 -13.72 10.11
CA ARG A 87 -6.11 -14.52 8.93
C ARG A 87 -6.87 -13.76 7.85
N GLY A 88 -7.81 -12.88 8.24
CA GLY A 88 -8.67 -12.19 7.27
C GLY A 88 -7.93 -11.15 6.43
N LEU A 89 -7.02 -10.38 7.03
CA LEU A 89 -6.19 -9.42 6.33
C LEU A 89 -5.14 -10.14 5.48
N ALA A 90 -4.48 -11.16 6.05
CA ALA A 90 -3.44 -11.91 5.37
C ALA A 90 -3.95 -12.58 4.08
N VAL A 91 -5.10 -13.24 4.11
CA VAL A 91 -5.67 -13.90 2.92
C VAL A 91 -5.98 -12.88 1.82
N ARG A 92 -6.59 -11.72 2.17
CA ARG A 92 -6.84 -10.67 1.17
C ARG A 92 -5.55 -10.13 0.58
N THR A 93 -4.56 -9.85 1.42
CA THR A 93 -3.25 -9.37 0.96
C THR A 93 -2.57 -10.39 0.04
N ILE A 94 -2.63 -11.69 0.36
CA ILE A 94 -2.10 -12.74 -0.52
C ILE A 94 -2.79 -12.68 -1.90
N ILE A 95 -4.12 -12.62 -1.93
CA ILE A 95 -4.86 -12.57 -3.19
C ILE A 95 -4.49 -11.31 -3.98
N CYS A 96 -4.45 -10.14 -3.34
CA CYS A 96 -4.06 -8.88 -3.98
C CYS A 96 -2.63 -8.95 -4.53
N THR A 97 -1.65 -9.39 -3.72
CA THR A 97 -0.25 -9.50 -4.16
C THR A 97 -0.08 -10.46 -5.34
N VAL A 98 -0.76 -11.62 -5.31
CA VAL A 98 -0.75 -12.57 -6.44
C VAL A 98 -1.37 -11.93 -7.67
N SER A 99 -2.55 -11.31 -7.55
CA SER A 99 -3.23 -10.64 -8.67
C SER A 99 -2.36 -9.54 -9.27
N TYR A 100 -1.74 -8.71 -8.42
CA TYR A 100 -0.85 -7.65 -8.87
C TYR A 100 0.35 -8.18 -9.65
N SER A 101 1.03 -9.19 -9.10
CA SER A 101 2.19 -9.82 -9.74
C SER A 101 1.82 -10.44 -11.10
N VAL A 102 0.66 -11.11 -11.16
CA VAL A 102 0.15 -11.71 -12.40
C VAL A 102 -0.16 -10.63 -13.43
N PHE A 103 -0.93 -9.60 -13.06
CA PHE A 103 -1.28 -8.51 -13.98
C PHE A 103 -0.03 -7.76 -14.46
N TYR A 104 0.88 -7.44 -13.55
CA TYR A 104 2.14 -6.78 -13.89
C TYR A 104 2.99 -7.59 -14.88
N SER A 105 3.01 -8.91 -14.72
CA SER A 105 3.78 -9.81 -15.61
C SER A 105 3.10 -10.08 -16.95
N ILE A 106 1.76 -10.05 -17.01
CA ILE A 106 1.00 -10.40 -18.24
C ILE A 106 0.75 -9.18 -19.12
N ILE A 107 0.55 -7.99 -18.55
CA ILE A 107 0.29 -6.77 -19.31
C ILE A 107 1.58 -6.43 -20.09
N PRO A 108 1.54 -6.45 -21.44
CA PRO A 108 2.73 -6.18 -22.24
C PRO A 108 3.16 -4.72 -22.09
N ILE A 109 4.47 -4.51 -22.09
CA ILE A 109 5.09 -3.19 -22.09
C ILE A 109 5.10 -2.68 -23.55
N PRO A 110 4.50 -1.52 -23.84
CA PRO A 110 4.58 -0.91 -25.15
C PRO A 110 6.02 -0.63 -25.57
N THR A 111 6.35 -0.89 -26.83
CA THR A 111 7.68 -0.60 -27.36
C THR A 111 7.95 0.89 -27.53
N GLN A 112 6.89 1.68 -27.63
CA GLN A 112 6.94 3.15 -27.62
C GLN A 112 6.08 3.67 -26.48
N PRO A 113 6.52 4.68 -25.74
CA PRO A 113 5.71 5.29 -24.68
C PRO A 113 4.38 5.79 -25.25
N ILE A 114 3.29 5.61 -24.50
CA ILE A 114 1.97 6.16 -24.88
C ILE A 114 1.98 7.69 -24.76
N VAL A 115 2.79 8.21 -23.84
CA VAL A 115 2.99 9.63 -23.59
C VAL A 115 4.49 9.87 -23.58
N ASP A 116 4.98 10.67 -24.52
CA ASP A 116 6.42 10.96 -24.68
C ASP A 116 6.95 11.92 -23.61
N ASP A 117 6.07 12.78 -23.07
CA ASP A 117 6.45 13.72 -22.01
C ASP A 117 6.57 13.03 -20.66
N TYR A 118 7.78 12.99 -20.10
CA TYR A 118 8.12 12.34 -18.84
C TYR A 118 7.26 12.84 -17.67
N LEU A 119 7.05 14.16 -17.60
CA LEU A 119 6.27 14.74 -16.49
C LEU A 119 4.80 14.32 -16.54
N THR A 120 4.21 14.39 -17.73
CA THR A 120 2.82 13.98 -17.95
C THR A 120 2.64 12.50 -17.68
N ALA A 121 3.56 11.65 -18.14
CA ALA A 121 3.54 10.21 -17.88
C ALA A 121 3.65 9.89 -16.38
N CYS A 122 4.56 10.58 -15.65
CA CYS A 122 4.71 10.43 -14.20
C CYS A 122 3.44 10.81 -13.44
N LEU A 123 2.81 11.93 -13.82
CA LEU A 123 1.59 12.39 -13.17
C LEU A 123 0.42 11.45 -13.46
N LEU A 124 0.19 11.09 -14.73
CA LEU A 124 -0.89 10.16 -15.10
C LEU A 124 -0.68 8.78 -14.51
N GLY A 125 0.52 8.21 -14.66
CA GLY A 125 0.88 6.93 -14.09
C GLY A 125 0.76 6.93 -12.57
N GLY A 126 1.25 7.98 -11.89
CA GLY A 126 1.17 8.12 -10.44
C GLY A 126 -0.27 8.24 -9.94
N ILE A 127 -1.11 9.05 -10.60
CA ILE A 127 -2.53 9.19 -10.25
C ILE A 127 -3.26 7.86 -10.41
N LEU A 128 -3.12 7.18 -11.54
CA LEU A 128 -3.81 5.92 -11.81
C LEU A 128 -3.34 4.81 -10.88
N THR A 129 -2.03 4.70 -10.65
CA THR A 129 -1.48 3.72 -9.69
C THR A 129 -1.97 4.01 -8.27
N GLY A 130 -1.98 5.29 -7.88
CA GLY A 130 -2.47 5.73 -6.57
C GLY A 130 -3.96 5.42 -6.37
N ILE A 131 -4.79 5.61 -7.40
CA ILE A 131 -6.21 5.22 -7.37
C ILE A 131 -6.34 3.72 -7.22
N GLY A 132 -5.64 2.93 -8.04
CA GLY A 132 -5.67 1.47 -7.98
C GLY A 132 -5.29 0.94 -6.60
N SER A 133 -4.13 1.32 -6.10
CA SER A 133 -3.63 0.94 -4.77
C SER A 133 -4.52 1.46 -3.65
N GLY A 134 -5.09 2.66 -3.79
CA GLY A 134 -6.04 3.25 -2.84
C GLY A 134 -7.33 2.43 -2.72
N ILE A 135 -7.87 1.92 -3.83
CA ILE A 135 -9.02 1.00 -3.84
C ILE A 135 -8.68 -0.27 -3.06
N VAL A 136 -7.51 -0.86 -3.31
CA VAL A 136 -7.04 -2.07 -2.61
C VAL A 136 -7.01 -1.87 -1.10
N LEU A 137 -6.37 -0.79 -0.65
CA LEU A 137 -6.27 -0.47 0.78
C LEU A 137 -7.64 -0.19 1.40
N THR A 138 -8.52 0.54 0.70
CA THR A 138 -9.90 0.81 1.15
C THR A 138 -10.72 -0.48 1.28
N CYS A 139 -10.48 -1.48 0.44
CA CYS A 139 -11.07 -2.80 0.53
C CYS A 139 -10.48 -3.67 1.65
N GLY A 140 -9.45 -3.20 2.34
CA GLY A 140 -8.79 -3.89 3.44
C GLY A 140 -7.86 -5.00 2.97
N GLY A 141 -7.26 -4.82 1.79
CA GLY A 141 -6.12 -5.58 1.27
C GLY A 141 -4.85 -4.75 1.30
N SER A 142 -3.77 -5.29 0.77
CA SER A 142 -2.53 -4.60 0.47
C SER A 142 -1.90 -5.27 -0.74
N GLY A 143 -1.27 -4.49 -1.61
CA GLY A 143 -0.49 -5.03 -2.74
C GLY A 143 0.74 -5.83 -2.32
N GLY A 144 1.08 -5.85 -1.05
CA GLY A 144 2.28 -6.53 -0.52
C GLY A 144 3.45 -5.57 -0.30
N GLY A 145 4.67 -6.10 -0.43
CA GLY A 145 5.89 -5.29 -0.37
C GLY A 145 6.16 -4.65 0.99
N LEU A 146 6.62 -3.41 0.96
CA LEU A 146 7.00 -2.66 2.17
C LEU A 146 5.82 -2.37 3.10
N ASP A 147 4.59 -2.33 2.58
CA ASP A 147 3.39 -2.09 3.39
C ASP A 147 3.19 -3.22 4.41
N VAL A 148 3.31 -4.47 3.97
CA VAL A 148 3.22 -5.64 4.85
C VAL A 148 4.35 -5.63 5.88
N LEU A 149 5.58 -5.35 5.44
CA LEU A 149 6.74 -5.27 6.32
C LEU A 149 6.56 -4.16 7.36
N GLY A 150 6.13 -2.98 6.93
CA GLY A 150 5.87 -1.86 7.80
C GLY A 150 4.77 -2.15 8.82
N LEU A 151 3.68 -2.82 8.43
CA LEU A 151 2.62 -3.26 9.35
C LEU A 151 3.13 -4.26 10.38
N ILE A 152 4.03 -5.16 10.01
CA ILE A 152 4.64 -6.13 10.93
C ILE A 152 5.54 -5.39 11.93
N MET A 153 6.37 -4.46 11.46
CA MET A 153 7.29 -3.70 12.30
C MET A 153 6.57 -2.77 13.27
N SER A 154 5.53 -2.07 12.83
CA SER A 154 4.74 -1.16 13.68
C SER A 154 3.99 -1.89 14.80
N LYS A 155 3.71 -3.19 14.65
CA LYS A 155 3.16 -4.02 15.73
C LYS A 155 4.20 -4.42 16.78
N ARG A 156 5.47 -4.50 16.38
CA ARG A 156 6.56 -4.95 17.26
C ARG A 156 7.14 -3.80 18.07
N ASP A 157 7.21 -2.62 17.47
CA ASP A 157 7.71 -1.39 18.11
C ASP A 157 6.83 -0.19 17.70
N SER A 158 6.22 0.47 18.69
CA SER A 158 5.36 1.64 18.48
C SER A 158 6.13 2.89 18.01
N ALA A 159 7.44 2.94 18.18
CA ALA A 159 8.30 4.01 17.69
C ALA A 159 8.57 3.91 16.18
N PHE A 160 8.39 2.72 15.62
CA PHE A 160 8.62 2.44 14.19
C PHE A 160 7.33 2.69 13.41
N THR A 161 7.33 3.74 12.61
CA THR A 161 6.21 4.06 11.72
C THR A 161 6.47 3.45 10.35
N VAL A 162 5.44 2.78 9.76
CA VAL A 162 5.49 2.21 8.40
C VAL A 162 6.06 3.21 7.40
N GLY A 163 5.61 4.47 7.47
CA GLY A 163 6.06 5.54 6.58
C GLY A 163 7.54 5.87 6.71
N LYS A 164 8.11 5.88 7.92
CA LYS A 164 9.56 6.15 8.11
C LYS A 164 10.42 5.08 7.48
N PHE A 165 10.01 3.80 7.62
CA PHE A 165 10.72 2.69 7.01
C PHE A 165 10.65 2.75 5.48
N ALA A 166 9.45 2.97 4.92
CA ALA A 166 9.25 3.10 3.48
C ALA A 166 10.03 4.29 2.91
N LEU A 167 10.08 5.43 3.63
CA LEU A 167 10.84 6.61 3.24
C LEU A 167 12.35 6.32 3.20
N GLY A 168 12.90 5.67 4.24
CA GLY A 168 14.31 5.30 4.29
C GLY A 168 14.70 4.31 3.18
N PHE A 169 13.85 3.31 2.95
CA PHE A 169 14.07 2.34 1.86
C PHE A 169 14.03 3.01 0.49
N ASN A 170 13.03 3.87 0.24
CA ASN A 170 12.91 4.60 -1.02
C ASN A 170 14.06 5.60 -1.23
N ALA A 171 14.53 6.26 -0.17
CA ALA A 171 15.70 7.13 -0.26
C ALA A 171 16.94 6.34 -0.69
N LEU A 172 17.18 5.17 -0.12
CA LEU A 172 18.28 4.29 -0.52
C LEU A 172 18.13 3.83 -1.97
N LEU A 173 16.92 3.40 -2.37
CA LEU A 173 16.61 2.93 -3.71
C LEU A 173 16.86 4.02 -4.76
N TYR A 174 16.32 5.22 -4.55
CA TYR A 174 16.49 6.32 -5.50
C TYR A 174 17.91 6.87 -5.53
N THR A 175 18.64 6.80 -4.41
CA THR A 175 20.08 7.11 -4.40
C THR A 175 20.85 6.10 -5.24
N ALA A 176 20.54 4.80 -5.15
CA ALA A 176 21.14 3.79 -6.01
C ALA A 176 20.83 4.02 -7.49
N ILE A 177 19.58 4.37 -7.83
CA ILE A 177 19.18 4.70 -9.20
C ILE A 177 19.94 5.93 -9.70
N LEU A 178 20.09 6.96 -8.86
CA LEU A 178 20.85 8.18 -9.21
C LEU A 178 22.33 7.92 -9.51
N ILE A 179 22.93 6.94 -8.83
CA ILE A 179 24.34 6.59 -9.02
C ILE A 179 24.54 5.68 -10.25
N LEU A 180 23.58 4.79 -10.51
CA LEU A 180 23.69 3.75 -11.56
C LEU A 180 23.16 4.21 -12.91
N PHE A 181 22.23 5.16 -12.95
CA PHE A 181 21.55 5.64 -14.14
C PHE A 181 21.59 7.17 -14.24
N ASP A 182 20.97 7.72 -15.29
CA ASP A 182 20.89 9.15 -15.48
C ASP A 182 20.09 9.84 -14.36
N PRO A 183 20.53 11.02 -13.90
CA PRO A 183 19.82 11.80 -12.87
C PRO A 183 18.37 12.09 -13.23
N GLU A 184 18.07 12.20 -14.51
CA GLU A 184 16.73 12.45 -15.03
C GLU A 184 15.77 11.31 -14.66
N VAL A 185 16.20 10.06 -14.82
CA VAL A 185 15.44 8.86 -14.43
C VAL A 185 15.10 8.86 -12.94
N ALA A 186 16.09 9.21 -12.10
CA ALA A 186 15.87 9.27 -10.65
C ALA A 186 14.85 10.37 -10.28
N ILE A 187 14.98 11.57 -10.86
CA ILE A 187 14.10 12.70 -10.58
C ILE A 187 12.65 12.38 -10.96
N TYR A 188 12.41 11.90 -12.19
CA TYR A 188 11.06 11.56 -12.64
C TYR A 188 10.47 10.38 -11.89
N SER A 189 11.28 9.39 -11.50
CA SER A 189 10.83 8.28 -10.63
C SER A 189 10.36 8.79 -9.25
N VAL A 190 11.05 9.78 -8.68
CA VAL A 190 10.62 10.44 -7.42
C VAL A 190 9.31 11.21 -7.62
N ILE A 191 9.18 11.96 -8.73
CA ILE A 191 7.95 12.70 -9.05
C ILE A 191 6.76 11.74 -9.19
N TYR A 192 6.93 10.64 -9.93
CA TYR A 192 5.93 9.59 -10.03
C TYR A 192 5.52 9.05 -8.66
N ASN A 193 6.51 8.66 -7.83
CA ASN A 193 6.23 8.09 -6.51
C ASN A 193 5.55 9.10 -5.58
N PHE A 194 5.89 10.38 -5.68
CA PHE A 194 5.23 11.45 -4.94
C PHE A 194 3.75 11.60 -5.37
N ALA A 195 3.48 11.63 -6.68
CA ALA A 195 2.11 11.70 -7.20
C ALA A 195 1.28 10.49 -6.76
N ASN A 196 1.85 9.27 -6.86
CA ASN A 196 1.23 8.03 -6.40
C ASN A 196 0.89 8.09 -4.90
N SER A 197 1.86 8.44 -4.06
CA SER A 197 1.67 8.51 -2.60
C SER A 197 0.62 9.55 -2.21
N MET A 198 0.61 10.71 -2.87
CA MET A 198 -0.36 11.78 -2.59
C MET A 198 -1.81 11.36 -2.85
N ILE A 199 -2.03 10.61 -3.94
CA ILE A 199 -3.37 10.08 -4.27
C ILE A 199 -3.73 8.93 -3.33
N LEU A 200 -2.78 8.02 -3.09
CA LEU A 200 -2.95 6.90 -2.18
C LEU A 200 -3.38 7.36 -0.78
N ASP A 201 -2.69 8.35 -0.22
CA ASP A 201 -2.99 8.90 1.11
C ASP A 201 -4.38 9.53 1.16
N ARG A 202 -4.80 10.22 0.11
CA ARG A 202 -6.16 10.79 0.03
C ARG A 202 -7.25 9.71 -0.02
N MET A 203 -7.00 8.60 -0.69
CA MET A 203 -7.95 7.49 -0.78
C MET A 203 -7.92 6.60 0.45
N HIS A 204 -6.78 6.51 1.13
CA HIS A 204 -6.56 5.67 2.29
C HIS A 204 -6.88 6.40 3.60
N GLN A 205 -8.09 6.89 3.77
CA GLN A 205 -8.57 7.48 5.04
C GLN A 205 -8.89 6.42 6.12
N GLN A 206 -8.20 5.28 6.14
CA GLN A 206 -8.50 4.18 7.07
C GLN A 206 -8.09 4.44 8.53
N ASN A 207 -7.41 5.52 8.82
CA ASN A 207 -6.92 5.83 10.17
C ASN A 207 -7.48 7.15 10.73
N VAL A 208 -8.70 7.53 10.38
CA VAL A 208 -9.37 8.62 11.10
C VAL A 208 -9.77 8.09 12.47
N THR A 209 -8.89 8.26 13.45
CA THR A 209 -9.22 8.06 14.84
C THR A 209 -10.06 9.25 15.29
N VAL A 210 -11.35 9.09 15.36
CA VAL A 210 -12.22 10.12 15.95
C VAL A 210 -12.03 10.05 17.46
N GLN A 211 -11.58 11.15 18.04
CA GLN A 211 -11.55 11.31 19.50
C GLN A 211 -12.89 11.97 19.91
N ALA A 212 -13.72 11.20 20.58
CA ALA A 212 -14.91 11.76 21.21
C ALA A 212 -14.55 12.18 22.65
N LEU A 213 -14.72 13.47 22.97
CA LEU A 213 -14.67 13.98 24.33
C LEU A 213 -16.09 13.90 24.89
N ILE A 214 -16.29 13.02 25.88
CA ILE A 214 -17.58 12.86 26.53
C ILE A 214 -17.50 13.54 27.89
N PHE A 215 -18.30 14.58 28.07
CA PHE A 215 -18.46 15.24 29.36
C PHE A 215 -19.69 14.66 30.06
N THR A 216 -19.52 14.01 31.19
CA THR A 216 -20.60 13.43 31.97
C THR A 216 -20.46 13.82 33.43
N ARG A 217 -21.58 13.85 34.15
CA ARG A 217 -21.64 13.99 35.61
C ARG A 217 -21.79 12.63 36.33
N GLU A 218 -21.97 11.56 35.55
CA GLU A 218 -22.06 10.20 36.07
C GLU A 218 -20.65 9.63 36.38
N ASP A 219 -20.62 8.65 37.24
CA ASP A 219 -19.39 7.98 37.62
C ASP A 219 -18.73 7.26 36.44
N GLU A 220 -17.40 7.28 36.40
CA GLU A 220 -16.57 6.69 35.35
C GLU A 220 -16.91 5.22 35.08
N SER A 221 -17.30 4.47 36.10
CA SER A 221 -17.69 3.08 35.99
C SER A 221 -18.94 2.85 35.16
N VAL A 222 -19.97 3.73 35.31
CA VAL A 222 -21.24 3.65 34.58
C VAL A 222 -21.02 3.94 33.11
N LEU A 223 -20.20 4.94 32.82
CA LEU A 223 -19.84 5.29 31.43
C LEU A 223 -19.00 4.18 30.78
N ALA A 224 -18.05 3.60 31.50
CA ALA A 224 -17.23 2.50 31.03
C ALA A 224 -18.06 1.25 30.69
N ASP A 225 -19.05 0.93 31.50
CA ASP A 225 -19.94 -0.21 31.29
C ASP A 225 -20.91 0.03 30.12
N PHE A 226 -21.43 1.24 29.98
CA PHE A 226 -22.24 1.64 28.83
C PHE A 226 -21.44 1.52 27.52
N ILE A 227 -20.21 2.05 27.49
CA ILE A 227 -19.33 1.95 26.32
C ILE A 227 -18.93 0.50 26.02
N ARG A 228 -18.77 -0.35 27.04
CA ARG A 228 -18.52 -1.79 26.86
C ARG A 228 -19.71 -2.52 26.28
N ALA A 229 -20.92 -2.26 26.78
CA ALA A 229 -22.14 -2.86 26.27
C ALA A 229 -22.40 -2.49 24.80
N GLU A 230 -22.24 -1.21 24.45
CA GLU A 230 -22.40 -0.72 23.08
C GLU A 230 -21.30 -1.28 22.15
N ARG A 231 -20.07 -1.46 22.65
CA ARG A 231 -18.96 -2.04 21.89
C ARG A 231 -19.18 -3.51 21.56
N ASP A 232 -19.78 -4.28 22.44
CA ASP A 232 -20.07 -5.71 22.21
C ASP A 232 -21.16 -5.87 21.14
N LEU A 233 -22.12 -4.94 21.06
CA LEU A 233 -23.10 -4.85 19.98
C LEU A 233 -22.48 -4.48 18.63
N LEU A 234 -21.45 -3.65 18.63
CA LEU A 234 -20.76 -3.20 17.41
C LEU A 234 -19.57 -4.07 16.98
N GLY A 235 -19.21 -5.10 17.76
CA GLY A 235 -18.22 -6.14 17.38
C GLY A 235 -16.77 -5.67 17.21
N ARG A 236 -16.35 -4.57 17.83
CA ARG A 236 -15.00 -4.01 17.65
C ARG A 236 -14.25 -3.75 18.97
N ARG A 237 -12.98 -4.16 18.99
CA ARG A 237 -12.05 -3.96 20.12
C ARG A 237 -11.50 -2.52 20.14
N GLY A 238 -12.08 -1.62 20.92
CA GLY A 238 -11.45 -0.36 21.34
C GLY A 238 -10.68 -0.53 22.64
N ARG A 239 -9.57 0.16 22.84
CA ARG A 239 -8.89 0.25 24.15
C ARG A 239 -9.36 1.54 24.84
N LEU A 240 -9.85 1.40 26.06
CA LEU A 240 -10.08 2.52 26.97
C LEU A 240 -8.72 2.92 27.55
N HIS A 241 -8.28 4.15 27.36
CA HIS A 241 -7.13 4.72 28.04
C HIS A 241 -7.64 5.51 29.24
N GLN A 242 -7.38 5.02 30.44
CA GLN A 242 -7.61 5.78 31.67
C GLN A 242 -6.55 6.89 31.78
N GLY A 243 -6.96 8.12 31.57
CA GLY A 243 -6.16 9.29 31.93
C GLY A 243 -6.49 9.72 33.37
N ARG A 244 -5.50 10.27 34.09
CA ARG A 244 -5.65 10.75 35.48
C ARG A 244 -6.53 11.98 35.67
N CYS A 245 -7.41 12.33 34.74
CA CYS A 245 -8.43 13.38 34.89
C CYS A 245 -9.83 12.78 34.74
N PRO A 246 -10.79 13.15 35.59
CA PRO A 246 -12.06 12.42 35.76
C PRO A 246 -13.05 12.53 34.61
N CYS A 247 -12.71 12.90 33.43
CA CYS A 247 -13.71 13.06 32.35
C CYS A 247 -13.21 12.88 30.92
N VAL A 248 -12.08 12.22 30.68
CA VAL A 248 -11.60 12.04 29.30
C VAL A 248 -11.54 10.55 28.95
N VAL A 249 -12.56 10.06 28.28
CA VAL A 249 -12.58 8.72 27.68
C VAL A 249 -12.22 8.86 26.19
N ARG A 250 -11.06 8.31 25.79
CA ARG A 250 -10.70 8.22 24.37
C ARG A 250 -11.27 6.92 23.79
N VAL A 251 -12.29 7.03 23.00
CA VAL A 251 -12.86 5.93 22.24
C VAL A 251 -12.30 5.98 20.82
N PRO A 252 -11.43 5.08 20.40
CA PRO A 252 -11.05 4.98 19.00
C PRO A 252 -12.21 4.38 18.22
N LEU A 253 -13.02 5.22 17.59
CA LEU A 253 -13.98 4.80 16.58
C LEU A 253 -13.23 4.64 15.26
N GLN A 254 -13.00 3.41 14.84
CA GLN A 254 -12.65 3.11 13.45
C GLN A 254 -13.94 3.14 12.63
N ILE A 255 -14.10 4.16 11.82
CA ILE A 255 -15.16 4.25 10.80
C ILE A 255 -14.74 3.43 9.58
#